data_af36da382c7013acff774b74d340f341
#
_entry.id   af36da382c7013acff774b74d340f341
#
_cell.length_a   1.000
_cell.length_b   1.000
_cell.length_c   1.000
_cell.angle_alpha   90.00
_cell.angle_beta   90.00
_cell.angle_gamma   90.00
#
_symmetry.space_group_name_H-M   'P 1'
#
loop_
_entity.id
_entity.type
_entity.pdbx_description
1 polymer ?
#
loop_
_entity_poly.entity_id
_entity_poly.type
_entity_poly.pdbx_seq_one_letter_code
_entity_poly.pdbx_strand_id
1 'polypeptide(L)'
;YPLLHDEHREDWALWCEAVGLAPHFARRGPVFTDSNGVTEAAFAGMGMALLRRSFIAPALTQGRLVNPLAQPIACPLAYHLVYHETALLAPANRCFRDWLLGQRPAVAEERA
;
A
#
# COMPACT_ATOMS: atom_id res chain seq x y z
N TYR A 1 4.30 -20.29 -1.69
CA TYR A 1 4.89 -19.06 -2.22
C TYR A 1 5.46 -18.24 -1.08
N PRO A 2 6.68 -17.67 -1.22
CA PRO A 2 7.25 -16.80 -0.20
C PRO A 2 6.41 -15.53 -0.02
N LEU A 3 6.38 -15.00 1.20
CA LEU A 3 5.81 -13.70 1.48
C LEU A 3 6.89 -12.64 1.29
N LEU A 4 6.61 -11.65 0.46
CA LEU A 4 7.52 -10.54 0.19
C LEU A 4 7.25 -9.43 1.19
N HIS A 5 8.30 -8.92 1.83
CA HIS A 5 8.20 -7.90 2.86
C HIS A 5 8.89 -6.60 2.46
N ASP A 6 8.34 -5.48 2.88
CA ASP A 6 9.09 -4.24 2.98
C ASP A 6 9.96 -4.23 4.26
N GLU A 7 10.73 -3.18 4.45
CA GLU A 7 11.68 -3.09 5.57
C GLU A 7 11.03 -3.22 6.96
N HIS A 8 9.76 -2.86 7.08
CA HIS A 8 9.05 -2.86 8.37
C HIS A 8 8.46 -4.23 8.75
N ARG A 9 8.28 -5.14 7.82
CA ARG A 9 7.71 -6.50 8.00
C ARG A 9 6.36 -6.58 8.73
N GLU A 10 5.67 -5.46 8.90
CA GLU A 10 4.44 -5.41 9.72
C GLU A 10 3.18 -5.72 8.93
N ASP A 11 3.20 -5.48 7.63
CA ASP A 11 2.01 -5.57 6.79
C ASP A 11 1.38 -6.97 6.79
N TRP A 12 2.19 -8.00 6.63
CA TRP A 12 1.71 -9.37 6.66
C TRP A 12 1.19 -9.80 8.04
N ALA A 13 1.80 -9.31 9.12
CA ALA A 13 1.33 -9.57 10.47
C ALA A 13 -0.06 -8.94 10.69
N LEU A 14 -0.24 -7.70 10.27
CA LEU A 14 -1.54 -7.01 10.31
C LEU A 14 -2.60 -7.73 9.47
N TRP A 15 -2.23 -8.20 8.28
CA TRP A 15 -3.14 -8.94 7.43
C TRP A 15 -3.53 -10.27 8.07
N CYS A 16 -2.57 -11.03 8.59
CA CYS A 16 -2.85 -12.30 9.28
C CYS A 16 -3.80 -12.10 10.47
N GLU A 17 -3.56 -11.06 11.27
CA GLU A 17 -4.43 -10.72 12.39
C GLU A 17 -5.86 -10.40 11.92
N ALA A 18 -5.99 -9.59 10.88
CA ALA A 18 -7.29 -9.19 10.34
C ALA A 18 -8.10 -10.37 9.78
N VAL A 19 -7.44 -11.40 9.24
CA VAL A 19 -8.11 -12.59 8.69
C VAL A 19 -8.15 -13.77 9.67
N GLY A 20 -7.69 -13.58 10.91
CA GLY A 20 -7.73 -14.60 11.96
C GLY A 20 -6.65 -15.68 11.85
N LEU A 21 -5.54 -15.39 11.18
CA LEU A 21 -4.39 -16.28 11.08
C LEU A 21 -3.32 -15.93 12.11
N ALA A 22 -2.59 -16.95 12.56
CA ALA A 22 -1.50 -16.74 13.52
C ALA A 22 -0.35 -15.95 12.89
N PRO A 23 0.15 -14.88 13.57
CA PRO A 23 1.16 -13.97 13.01
C PRO A 23 2.50 -14.62 12.65
N HIS A 24 2.81 -15.80 13.20
CA HIS A 24 4.08 -16.47 12.93
C HIS A 24 4.23 -16.89 11.45
N PHE A 25 3.15 -17.05 10.72
CA PHE A 25 3.19 -17.28 9.27
C PHE A 25 3.76 -16.09 8.50
N ALA A 26 3.64 -14.89 9.04
CA ALA A 26 4.10 -13.66 8.42
C ALA A 26 5.62 -13.41 8.54
N ARG A 27 6.36 -14.25 9.26
CA ARG A 27 7.76 -13.94 9.61
C ARG A 27 8.79 -14.36 8.56
N ARG A 28 8.40 -15.17 7.59
CA ARG A 28 9.32 -15.75 6.60
C ARG A 28 9.19 -15.06 5.25
N GLY A 29 10.32 -14.87 4.61
CA GLY A 29 10.39 -14.37 3.25
C GLY A 29 11.43 -13.26 3.08
N PRO A 30 11.76 -12.92 1.84
CA PRO A 30 12.71 -11.87 1.55
C PRO A 30 12.18 -10.49 1.96
N VAL A 31 13.09 -9.61 2.34
CA VAL A 31 12.81 -8.23 2.72
C VAL A 31 13.44 -7.29 1.71
N PHE A 32 12.69 -6.32 1.29
CA PHE A 32 13.11 -5.26 0.38
C PHE A 32 13.15 -3.94 1.14
N THR A 33 14.02 -3.04 0.74
CA THR A 33 14.20 -1.74 1.38
C THR A 33 13.04 -0.77 1.15
N ASP A 34 12.22 -1.03 0.14
CA ASP A 34 11.08 -0.18 -0.20
C ASP A 34 9.96 -0.94 -0.91
N SER A 35 8.83 -0.29 -1.03
CA SER A 35 7.64 -0.85 -1.69
C SER A 35 7.83 -1.06 -3.20
N ASN A 36 8.75 -0.33 -3.86
CA ASN A 36 9.03 -0.53 -5.28
C ASN A 36 9.72 -1.88 -5.49
N GLY A 37 10.72 -2.21 -4.65
CA GLY A 37 11.39 -3.50 -4.67
C GLY A 37 10.43 -4.66 -4.46
N VAL A 38 9.50 -4.54 -3.51
CA VAL A 38 8.44 -5.54 -3.28
C VAL A 38 7.55 -5.69 -4.51
N THR A 39 7.16 -4.56 -5.13
CA THR A 39 6.30 -4.57 -6.32
C THR A 39 6.98 -5.24 -7.51
N GLU A 40 8.24 -4.91 -7.78
CA GLU A 40 9.01 -5.52 -8.87
C GLU A 40 9.24 -7.03 -8.63
N ALA A 41 9.49 -7.42 -7.39
CA ALA A 41 9.61 -8.84 -7.03
C ALA A 41 8.29 -9.59 -7.26
N ALA A 42 7.15 -8.97 -6.97
CA ALA A 42 5.84 -9.55 -7.26
C ALA A 42 5.61 -9.69 -8.77
N PHE A 43 5.96 -8.69 -9.57
CA PHE A 43 5.91 -8.77 -11.04
C PHE A 43 6.82 -9.88 -11.60
N ALA A 44 7.96 -10.10 -10.98
CA ALA A 44 8.87 -11.18 -11.33
C ALA A 44 8.40 -12.58 -10.87
N GLY A 45 7.25 -12.68 -10.21
CA GLY A 45 6.71 -13.96 -9.74
C GLY A 45 7.48 -14.55 -8.55
N MET A 46 8.23 -13.75 -7.81
CA MET A 46 9.04 -14.22 -6.69
C MET A 46 8.23 -14.62 -5.46
N GLY A 47 6.99 -14.18 -5.34
CA GLY A 47 6.14 -14.50 -4.20
C GLY A 47 4.86 -13.66 -4.12
N MET A 48 4.26 -13.64 -2.95
CA MET A 48 3.07 -12.85 -2.64
C MET A 48 3.44 -11.58 -1.89
N ALA A 49 2.85 -10.46 -2.28
CA ALA A 49 3.07 -9.16 -1.67
C ALA A 49 1.75 -8.54 -1.17
N LEU A 50 1.85 -7.75 -0.13
CA LEU A 50 0.78 -6.84 0.28
C LEU A 50 1.10 -5.44 -0.25
N LEU A 51 0.28 -4.95 -1.17
CA LEU A 51 0.50 -3.70 -1.86
C LEU A 51 -0.76 -2.84 -1.78
N ARG A 52 -0.59 -1.53 -1.88
CA ARG A 52 -1.74 -0.62 -1.92
C ARG A 52 -2.51 -0.81 -3.21
N ARG A 53 -3.81 -1.03 -3.07
CA ARG A 53 -4.69 -1.29 -4.20
C ARG A 53 -4.64 -0.19 -5.27
N SER A 54 -4.56 1.06 -4.85
CA SER A 54 -4.45 2.20 -5.78
C SER A 54 -3.24 2.13 -6.70
N PHE A 55 -2.11 1.60 -6.21
CA PHE A 55 -0.89 1.46 -7.02
C PHE A 55 -0.93 0.29 -7.99
N ILE A 56 -1.58 -0.80 -7.59
CA ILE A 56 -1.58 -2.03 -8.39
C ILE A 56 -2.84 -2.22 -9.24
N ALA A 57 -3.83 -1.33 -9.11
CA ALA A 57 -5.08 -1.45 -9.86
C ALA A 57 -4.88 -1.60 -11.38
N PRO A 58 -4.01 -0.83 -12.05
CA PRO A 58 -3.75 -1.03 -13.48
C PRO A 58 -3.16 -2.40 -13.78
N ALA A 59 -2.24 -2.90 -12.94
CA ALA A 59 -1.61 -4.20 -13.13
C ALA A 59 -2.59 -5.36 -12.94
N LEU A 60 -3.53 -5.23 -12.01
CA LEU A 60 -4.62 -6.20 -11.83
C LEU A 60 -5.56 -6.21 -13.04
N THR A 61 -5.95 -5.04 -13.54
CA THR A 61 -6.81 -4.91 -14.72
C THR A 61 -6.16 -5.50 -15.98
N GLN A 62 -4.85 -5.33 -16.12
CA GLN A 62 -4.06 -5.87 -17.23
C GLN A 62 -3.70 -7.36 -17.09
N GLY A 63 -4.04 -7.98 -15.97
CA GLY A 63 -3.71 -9.38 -15.70
C GLY A 63 -2.22 -9.63 -15.41
N ARG A 64 -1.42 -8.59 -15.19
CA ARG A 64 0.01 -8.71 -14.81
C ARG A 64 0.20 -9.13 -13.36
N LEU A 65 -0.75 -8.84 -12.52
CA LEU A 65 -0.86 -9.33 -11.16
C LEU A 65 -2.24 -9.96 -10.96
N VAL A 66 -2.32 -10.86 -10.00
CA VAL A 66 -3.59 -11.46 -9.56
C VAL A 66 -3.74 -11.28 -8.06
N ASN A 67 -4.98 -11.16 -7.60
CA ASN A 67 -5.29 -11.17 -6.18
C ASN A 67 -5.92 -12.52 -5.81
N PRO A 68 -5.12 -13.51 -5.39
CA PRO A 68 -5.61 -14.87 -5.21
C PRO A 68 -6.52 -15.06 -4.01
N LEU A 69 -6.42 -14.19 -3.02
CA LEU A 69 -7.15 -14.33 -1.76
C LEU A 69 -8.40 -13.46 -1.69
N ALA A 70 -8.46 -12.40 -2.48
CA ALA A 70 -9.56 -11.43 -2.54
C ALA A 70 -10.01 -10.91 -1.15
N GLN A 71 -9.08 -10.78 -0.22
CA GLN A 71 -9.31 -10.32 1.16
C GLN A 71 -8.49 -9.06 1.45
N PRO A 72 -8.90 -7.89 0.95
CA PRO A 72 -8.25 -6.63 1.28
C PRO A 72 -8.51 -6.28 2.74
N ILE A 73 -7.55 -5.61 3.36
CA ILE A 73 -7.70 -5.02 4.69
C ILE A 73 -7.52 -3.51 4.63
N ALA A 74 -8.10 -2.81 5.59
CA ALA A 74 -7.89 -1.37 5.71
C ALA A 74 -6.41 -1.08 5.98
N CYS A 75 -5.84 -0.13 5.23
CA CYS A 75 -4.48 0.33 5.47
C CYS A 75 -4.48 1.36 6.59
N PRO A 76 -3.76 1.12 7.71
CA PRO A 76 -3.70 2.08 8.80
C PRO A 76 -2.86 3.31 8.47
N LEU A 77 -2.04 3.22 7.42
CA LEU A 77 -1.18 4.32 6.98
C LEU A 77 -1.87 5.14 5.90
N ALA A 78 -1.72 6.46 5.99
CA ALA A 78 -2.25 7.41 5.02
C ALA A 78 -1.17 8.37 4.54
N TYR A 79 -1.35 8.92 3.34
CA TYR A 79 -0.55 10.05 2.90
C TYR A 79 -1.07 11.32 3.55
N HIS A 80 -0.16 12.15 4.03
CA HIS A 80 -0.46 13.42 4.65
C HIS A 80 0.18 14.56 3.86
N LEU A 81 -0.61 15.57 3.55
CA LEU A 81 -0.07 16.84 3.05
C LEU A 81 0.43 17.63 4.26
N VAL A 82 1.74 17.82 4.32
CA VAL A 82 2.40 18.56 5.41
C VAL A 82 2.94 19.87 4.88
N TYR A 83 2.68 20.96 5.58
CA TYR A 83 3.16 22.29 5.22
C TYR A 83 3.31 23.18 6.45
N HIS A 84 4.19 24.17 6.36
CA HIS A 84 4.27 25.20 7.39
C HIS A 84 3.03 26.12 7.29
N GLU A 85 2.54 26.58 8.42
CA GLU A 85 1.30 27.39 8.48
C GLU A 85 1.33 28.61 7.55
N THR A 86 2.49 29.26 7.41
CA THR A 86 2.68 30.42 6.52
C THR A 86 2.65 30.06 5.03
N ALA A 87 2.80 28.79 4.65
CA ALA A 87 2.77 28.39 3.26
C ALA A 87 1.42 28.71 2.58
N LEU A 88 0.34 28.71 3.35
CA LEU A 88 -1.01 29.04 2.84
C LEU A 88 -1.23 30.53 2.60
N LEU A 89 -0.29 31.40 2.95
CA LEU A 89 -0.35 32.82 2.58
C LEU A 89 -0.24 32.99 1.06
N ALA A 90 0.47 32.11 0.38
CA ALA A 90 0.56 32.12 -1.08
C ALA A 90 -0.71 31.52 -1.71
N PRO A 91 -1.41 32.26 -2.61
CA PRO A 91 -2.62 31.77 -3.26
C PRO A 91 -2.44 30.47 -4.02
N ALA A 92 -1.29 30.31 -4.69
CA ALA A 92 -0.96 29.10 -5.44
C ALA A 92 -0.94 27.84 -4.54
N ASN A 93 -0.41 27.97 -3.32
CA ASN A 93 -0.36 26.86 -2.38
C ASN A 93 -1.74 26.49 -1.87
N ARG A 94 -2.61 27.46 -1.66
CA ARG A 94 -4.02 27.19 -1.31
C ARG A 94 -4.75 26.47 -2.46
N CYS A 95 -4.58 26.93 -3.69
CA CYS A 95 -5.17 26.28 -4.86
C CYS A 95 -4.70 24.83 -5.00
N PHE A 96 -3.42 24.58 -4.84
CA PHE A 96 -2.85 23.22 -4.91
C PHE A 96 -3.41 22.33 -3.80
N ARG A 97 -3.41 22.81 -2.56
CA ARG A 97 -3.99 22.07 -1.42
C ARG A 97 -5.44 21.70 -1.69
N ASP A 98 -6.24 22.67 -2.11
CA ASP A 98 -7.69 22.46 -2.29
C ASP A 98 -7.96 21.50 -3.44
N TRP A 99 -7.19 21.61 -4.53
CA TRP A 99 -7.23 20.64 -5.63
C TRP A 99 -6.86 19.22 -5.15
N LEU A 100 -5.75 19.09 -4.42
CA LEU A 100 -5.28 17.80 -3.93
C LEU A 100 -6.29 17.15 -2.97
N LEU A 101 -6.88 17.92 -2.06
CA LEU A 101 -7.93 17.44 -1.16
C LEU A 101 -9.18 17.00 -1.92
N GLY A 102 -9.49 17.63 -3.05
CA GLY A 102 -10.57 17.22 -3.94
C GLY A 102 -10.33 15.90 -4.67
N GLN A 103 -9.07 15.42 -4.73
CA GLN A 103 -8.71 14.14 -5.35
C GLN A 103 -8.82 12.95 -4.39
N ARG A 104 -9.25 13.16 -3.15
CA ARG A 104 -9.41 12.06 -2.19
C ARG A 104 -10.36 11.00 -2.72
N PRO A 105 -10.01 9.72 -2.60
CA PRO A 105 -10.96 8.65 -2.88
C PRO A 105 -12.14 8.71 -1.89
N ALA A 106 -13.32 8.30 -2.34
CA ALA A 106 -14.53 8.32 -1.52
C ALA A 106 -14.51 7.33 -0.35
N VAL A 107 -13.61 6.32 -0.39
CA VAL A 107 -13.44 5.28 0.63
C VAL A 107 -11.99 5.20 1.05
N ALA A 108 -11.74 4.68 2.28
CA ALA A 108 -10.39 4.43 2.77
C ALA A 108 -9.63 3.49 1.83
N GLU A 109 -8.33 3.75 1.68
CA GLU A 109 -7.46 2.90 0.87
C GLU A 109 -7.28 1.54 1.54
N GLU A 110 -7.37 0.47 0.74
CA GLU A 110 -7.24 -0.91 1.18
C GLU A 110 -5.98 -1.54 0.61
N ARG A 111 -5.37 -2.46 1.39
CA ARG A 111 -4.30 -3.33 0.92
C ARG A 111 -4.87 -4.70 0.54
N ALA A 112 -4.40 -5.20 -0.57
CA ALA A 112 -4.77 -6.51 -1.07
C ALA A 112 -3.56 -7.43 -1.23
#